data_286a1e9605e04b9f36da9189e3d8ad72
#
_entry.id   286a1e9605e04b9f36da9189e3d8ad72
#
_cell.length_a   1.000
_cell.length_b   1.000
_cell.length_c   1.000
_cell.angle_alpha   90.00
_cell.angle_beta   90.00
_cell.angle_gamma   90.00
#
_symmetry.space_group_name_H-M   'P 1'
#
loop_
_entity.id
_entity.type
_entity.pdbx_description
1 polymer ?
#
loop_
_entity_poly.entity_id
_entity_poly.type
_entity_poly.pdbx_seq_one_letter_code
_entity_poly.pdbx_strand_id
1 'polypeptide(L)'
;LDGVYSHTGSNSLYFDRNRTFGGNGAFCTEKSPYYNWYTFYTWPTNYHSWWSFDTLPTVNKMHPDFIKYIITDEDSVVAHWMKLGADGFRLDVADELPDEFIRMIHDRIRQIKPDALLLGEVWEDASNKMAYGKRRRYFVGAELDSVMNYPFRTAILNFMRGWDSGREFRNTVMSIVENYPPQVVSCNMNLLGTHDTPRILTALVDDFDGSREEKAHRRLSRNQMEVARDRLQMAAF
;
A
#
# COMPACT_ATOMS: atom_id res chain seq x y z
N LEU A 1 -9.01 7.38 0.80
CA LEU A 1 -9.32 6.12 1.52
C LEU A 1 -8.26 5.05 1.22
N ASP A 2 -8.14 4.04 2.11
CA ASP A 2 -7.25 2.90 1.90
C ASP A 2 -7.97 1.78 1.14
N GLY A 3 -7.47 1.43 -0.03
CA GLY A 3 -7.98 0.41 -0.92
C GLY A 3 -7.18 -0.88 -0.82
N VAL A 4 -7.55 -1.76 0.11
CA VAL A 4 -6.93 -3.08 0.30
C VAL A 4 -7.66 -4.10 -0.57
N TYR A 5 -7.18 -4.33 -1.79
CA TYR A 5 -7.84 -5.19 -2.77
C TYR A 5 -7.03 -6.44 -3.15
N SER A 6 -5.84 -6.62 -2.58
CA SER A 6 -4.99 -7.77 -2.87
C SER A 6 -5.40 -9.02 -2.08
N HIS A 7 -5.95 -8.83 -0.89
CA HIS A 7 -6.34 -9.87 0.04
C HIS A 7 -7.52 -9.43 0.90
N THR A 8 -8.11 -10.36 1.65
CA THR A 8 -9.09 -10.06 2.69
C THR A 8 -8.59 -10.59 4.04
N GLY A 9 -9.23 -10.19 5.12
CA GLY A 9 -9.03 -10.89 6.39
C GLY A 9 -9.66 -12.29 6.36
N SER A 10 -9.03 -13.29 6.98
CA SER A 10 -9.57 -14.64 7.07
C SER A 10 -10.94 -14.73 7.78
N ASN A 11 -11.24 -13.72 8.60
CA ASN A 11 -12.53 -13.56 9.28
C ASN A 11 -13.46 -12.56 8.62
N SER A 12 -13.17 -12.13 7.38
CA SER A 12 -14.10 -11.29 6.61
C SER A 12 -15.36 -12.07 6.25
N LEU A 13 -16.44 -11.39 5.96
CA LEU A 13 -17.69 -11.95 5.42
C LEU A 13 -17.44 -12.90 4.23
N TYR A 14 -16.46 -12.58 3.39
CA TYR A 14 -16.18 -13.29 2.14
C TYR A 14 -15.50 -14.64 2.37
N PHE A 15 -14.61 -14.71 3.37
CA PHE A 15 -13.86 -15.93 3.67
C PHE A 15 -14.45 -16.70 4.86
N ASP A 16 -14.77 -16.01 5.96
CA ASP A 16 -15.50 -16.47 7.16
C ASP A 16 -14.90 -17.72 7.83
N ARG A 17 -13.56 -17.74 8.01
CA ARG A 17 -12.84 -18.87 8.62
C ARG A 17 -13.39 -19.26 9.99
N ASN A 18 -13.79 -18.30 10.79
CA ASN A 18 -14.31 -18.53 12.15
C ASN A 18 -15.86 -18.66 12.21
N ARG A 19 -16.53 -18.71 11.06
CA ARG A 19 -18.00 -18.80 10.95
C ARG A 19 -18.75 -17.66 11.64
N THR A 20 -18.12 -16.50 11.75
CA THR A 20 -18.68 -15.32 12.40
C THR A 20 -19.88 -14.74 11.64
N PHE A 21 -19.89 -14.92 10.31
CA PHE A 21 -20.91 -14.41 9.40
C PHE A 21 -21.88 -15.50 8.90
N GLY A 22 -22.14 -16.53 9.72
CA GLY A 22 -23.13 -17.55 9.43
C GLY A 22 -22.65 -18.72 8.56
N GLY A 23 -21.35 -18.82 8.31
CA GLY A 23 -20.76 -19.97 7.63
C GLY A 23 -20.98 -20.01 6.12
N ASN A 24 -21.24 -18.85 5.48
CA ASN A 24 -21.46 -18.72 4.04
C ASN A 24 -20.20 -18.25 3.27
N GLY A 25 -19.10 -18.00 3.96
CA GLY A 25 -17.83 -17.61 3.33
C GLY A 25 -17.16 -18.76 2.60
N ALA A 26 -16.15 -18.41 1.79
CA ALA A 26 -15.44 -19.36 0.93
C ALA A 26 -14.73 -20.49 1.70
N PHE A 27 -14.29 -20.24 2.93
CA PHE A 27 -13.68 -21.25 3.78
C PHE A 27 -14.70 -22.28 4.30
N CYS A 28 -15.97 -21.87 4.43
CA CYS A 28 -17.01 -22.68 5.08
C CYS A 28 -17.73 -23.62 4.12
N THR A 29 -17.85 -23.24 2.85
CA THR A 29 -18.55 -24.04 1.84
C THR A 29 -18.08 -23.70 0.42
N GLU A 30 -17.88 -24.73 -0.39
CA GLU A 30 -17.58 -24.60 -1.82
C GLU A 30 -18.75 -23.97 -2.63
N LYS A 31 -19.95 -23.96 -2.05
CA LYS A 31 -21.12 -23.30 -2.63
C LYS A 31 -21.20 -21.79 -2.32
N SER A 32 -20.22 -21.26 -1.61
CA SER A 32 -20.15 -19.82 -1.33
C SER A 32 -20.12 -19.03 -2.61
N PRO A 33 -20.87 -17.91 -2.71
CA PRO A 33 -20.75 -16.98 -3.84
C PRO A 33 -19.35 -16.38 -3.97
N TYR A 34 -18.54 -16.44 -2.91
CA TYR A 34 -17.18 -15.94 -2.85
C TYR A 34 -16.12 -17.00 -3.08
N TYR A 35 -16.50 -18.30 -3.28
CA TYR A 35 -15.55 -19.39 -3.38
C TYR A 35 -14.49 -19.14 -4.47
N ASN A 36 -14.91 -18.74 -5.65
CA ASN A 36 -14.04 -18.47 -6.80
C ASN A 36 -13.21 -17.18 -6.68
N TRP A 37 -13.42 -16.38 -5.65
CA TRP A 37 -12.56 -15.23 -5.35
C TRP A 37 -11.21 -15.68 -4.81
N TYR A 38 -11.09 -16.90 -4.31
CA TYR A 38 -9.88 -17.44 -3.69
C TYR A 38 -9.36 -18.66 -4.45
N THR A 39 -8.09 -18.92 -4.28
CA THR A 39 -7.43 -20.10 -4.84
C THR A 39 -7.13 -21.08 -3.73
N PHE A 40 -7.80 -22.23 -3.73
CA PHE A 40 -7.53 -23.33 -2.82
C PHE A 40 -6.64 -24.37 -3.51
N TYR A 41 -5.57 -24.77 -2.85
CA TYR A 41 -4.75 -25.95 -3.24
C TYR A 41 -5.34 -27.24 -2.67
N THR A 42 -5.86 -27.16 -1.44
CA THR A 42 -6.67 -28.19 -0.80
C THR A 42 -7.70 -27.52 0.09
N TRP A 43 -8.94 -27.54 -0.31
CA TRP A 43 -10.02 -26.91 0.44
C TRP A 43 -10.31 -27.67 1.74
N PRO A 44 -10.62 -26.98 2.84
CA PRO A 44 -10.62 -25.52 2.99
C PRO A 44 -9.31 -24.96 3.55
N THR A 45 -8.35 -25.79 3.94
CA THR A 45 -7.24 -25.41 4.82
C THR A 45 -5.97 -24.96 4.12
N ASN A 46 -5.78 -25.32 2.85
CA ASN A 46 -4.61 -24.91 2.08
C ASN A 46 -5.02 -24.01 0.90
N TYR A 47 -4.71 -22.75 1.01
CA TYR A 47 -5.10 -21.70 0.05
C TYR A 47 -4.00 -20.68 -0.16
N HIS A 48 -4.06 -19.97 -1.26
CA HIS A 48 -3.16 -18.87 -1.56
C HIS A 48 -3.40 -17.73 -0.57
N SER A 49 -2.34 -17.30 0.11
CA SER A 49 -2.36 -16.19 1.07
C SER A 49 -1.20 -15.24 0.83
N TRP A 50 -1.38 -13.98 1.18
CA TRP A 50 -0.38 -12.94 1.01
C TRP A 50 0.84 -13.25 1.90
N TRP A 51 2.00 -13.41 1.27
CA TRP A 51 3.26 -13.78 1.92
C TRP A 51 3.15 -14.97 2.88
N SER A 52 2.29 -15.93 2.58
CA SER A 52 2.03 -17.11 3.42
C SER A 52 1.41 -16.80 4.78
N PHE A 53 0.87 -15.61 5.01
CA PHE A 53 0.05 -15.33 6.18
C PHE A 53 -1.35 -15.90 5.99
N ASP A 54 -1.66 -16.98 6.70
CA ASP A 54 -2.95 -17.68 6.60
C ASP A 54 -4.15 -16.83 7.05
N THR A 55 -3.89 -15.75 7.77
CA THR A 55 -4.90 -14.75 8.15
C THR A 55 -5.27 -13.79 7.02
N LEU A 56 -4.52 -13.79 5.91
CA LEU A 56 -4.67 -12.86 4.77
C LEU A 56 -4.83 -13.64 3.44
N PRO A 57 -5.97 -14.32 3.23
CA PRO A 57 -6.24 -15.03 1.97
C PRO A 57 -6.23 -14.06 0.79
N THR A 58 -5.41 -14.39 -0.21
CA THR A 58 -5.26 -13.60 -1.44
C THR A 58 -6.48 -13.76 -2.34
N VAL A 59 -6.94 -12.63 -2.90
CA VAL A 59 -8.09 -12.62 -3.80
C VAL A 59 -7.64 -12.74 -5.25
N ASN A 60 -8.41 -13.44 -6.06
CA ASN A 60 -8.30 -13.40 -7.51
C ASN A 60 -8.87 -12.08 -8.04
N LYS A 61 -7.98 -11.08 -8.15
CA LYS A 61 -8.32 -9.70 -8.52
C LYS A 61 -9.04 -9.60 -9.87
N MET A 62 -8.74 -10.54 -10.79
CA MET A 62 -9.31 -10.53 -12.14
C MET A 62 -10.56 -11.40 -12.27
N HIS A 63 -11.07 -11.98 -11.18
CA HIS A 63 -12.35 -12.68 -11.21
C HIS A 63 -13.50 -11.70 -11.55
N PRO A 64 -14.36 -12.00 -12.54
CA PRO A 64 -15.39 -11.06 -12.99
C PRO A 64 -16.32 -10.57 -11.86
N ASP A 65 -16.75 -11.45 -10.96
CA ASP A 65 -17.64 -11.06 -9.86
C ASP A 65 -16.91 -10.19 -8.83
N PHE A 66 -15.60 -10.40 -8.62
CA PHE A 66 -14.81 -9.53 -7.75
C PHE A 66 -14.63 -8.14 -8.37
N ILE A 67 -14.28 -8.08 -9.67
CA ILE A 67 -14.21 -6.82 -10.42
C ILE A 67 -15.55 -6.08 -10.35
N LYS A 68 -16.65 -6.79 -10.59
CA LYS A 68 -17.99 -6.23 -10.51
C LYS A 68 -18.26 -5.62 -9.14
N TYR A 69 -18.02 -6.37 -8.08
CA TYR A 69 -18.26 -5.94 -6.71
C TYR A 69 -17.38 -4.75 -6.29
N ILE A 70 -16.10 -4.79 -6.64
CA ILE A 70 -15.16 -3.73 -6.22
C ILE A 70 -15.24 -2.50 -7.11
N ILE A 71 -15.38 -2.66 -8.44
CA ILE A 71 -15.09 -1.56 -9.39
C ILE A 71 -16.31 -1.20 -10.26
N THR A 72 -16.88 -2.18 -10.99
CA THR A 72 -17.69 -1.85 -12.17
C THR A 72 -19.17 -1.72 -11.91
N ASP A 73 -19.71 -2.32 -10.87
CA ASP A 73 -21.13 -2.17 -10.53
C ASP A 73 -21.45 -0.72 -10.17
N GLU A 74 -22.69 -0.33 -10.37
CA GLU A 74 -23.15 1.01 -10.03
C GLU A 74 -22.98 1.32 -8.53
N ASP A 75 -23.21 0.32 -7.68
CA ASP A 75 -23.00 0.37 -6.23
C ASP A 75 -21.74 -0.41 -5.77
N SER A 76 -20.74 -0.51 -6.66
CA SER A 76 -19.46 -1.11 -6.31
C SER A 76 -18.79 -0.40 -5.12
N VAL A 77 -17.88 -1.09 -4.43
CA VAL A 77 -17.17 -0.53 -3.29
C VAL A 77 -16.53 0.82 -3.64
N VAL A 78 -15.85 0.90 -4.78
CA VAL A 78 -15.23 2.15 -5.26
C VAL A 78 -16.29 3.22 -5.49
N ALA A 79 -17.36 2.91 -6.20
CA ALA A 79 -18.43 3.88 -6.49
C ALA A 79 -19.15 4.36 -5.22
N HIS A 80 -19.39 3.47 -4.28
CA HIS A 80 -20.03 3.79 -3.01
C HIS A 80 -19.25 4.87 -2.24
N TRP A 81 -17.97 4.65 -2.03
CA TRP A 81 -17.15 5.59 -1.27
C TRP A 81 -16.89 6.90 -2.01
N MET A 82 -16.77 6.87 -3.34
CA MET A 82 -16.65 8.08 -4.15
C MET A 82 -17.94 8.92 -4.09
N LYS A 83 -19.12 8.29 -4.16
CA LYS A 83 -20.41 8.97 -4.00
C LYS A 83 -20.59 9.59 -2.59
N LEU A 84 -19.99 9.00 -1.56
CA LEU A 84 -19.96 9.54 -0.20
C LEU A 84 -18.97 10.69 -0.01
N GLY A 85 -18.22 11.06 -1.03
CA GLY A 85 -17.35 12.23 -1.01
C GLY A 85 -15.87 11.93 -0.81
N ALA A 86 -15.41 10.71 -1.02
CA ALA A 86 -13.98 10.42 -1.06
C ALA A 86 -13.32 11.15 -2.22
N ASP A 87 -12.09 11.65 -2.01
CA ASP A 87 -11.28 12.31 -3.04
C ASP A 87 -10.39 11.35 -3.82
N GLY A 88 -10.42 10.06 -3.47
CA GLY A 88 -9.65 9.02 -4.12
C GLY A 88 -9.23 7.91 -3.18
N PHE A 89 -8.29 7.08 -3.66
CA PHE A 89 -7.79 5.92 -2.93
C PHE A 89 -6.27 5.86 -2.90
N ARG A 90 -5.74 5.36 -1.80
CA ARG A 90 -4.41 4.77 -1.71
C ARG A 90 -4.56 3.27 -1.89
N LEU A 91 -3.88 2.70 -2.87
CA LEU A 91 -3.86 1.26 -3.10
C LEU A 91 -2.78 0.59 -2.26
N ASP A 92 -3.20 -0.25 -1.34
CA ASP A 92 -2.35 -1.09 -0.52
C ASP A 92 -1.60 -2.09 -1.39
N VAL A 93 -0.30 -2.27 -1.11
CA VAL A 93 0.61 -3.16 -1.85
C VAL A 93 0.35 -3.16 -3.36
N ALA A 94 0.49 -2.00 -4.00
CA ALA A 94 0.17 -1.81 -5.42
C ALA A 94 0.88 -2.83 -6.34
N ASP A 95 2.05 -3.35 -5.93
CA ASP A 95 2.78 -4.40 -6.64
C ASP A 95 2.00 -5.72 -6.74
N GLU A 96 1.07 -5.99 -5.81
CA GLU A 96 0.23 -7.19 -5.81
C GLU A 96 -0.99 -7.08 -6.73
N LEU A 97 -1.28 -5.90 -7.23
CA LEU A 97 -2.42 -5.66 -8.11
C LEU A 97 -1.99 -5.71 -9.58
N PRO A 98 -2.72 -6.42 -10.46
CA PRO A 98 -2.50 -6.33 -11.90
C PRO A 98 -2.63 -4.89 -12.41
N ASP A 99 -1.80 -4.50 -13.38
CA ASP A 99 -1.86 -3.16 -14.01
C ASP A 99 -3.26 -2.84 -14.54
N GLU A 100 -3.91 -3.83 -15.15
CA GLU A 100 -5.28 -3.70 -15.64
C GLU A 100 -6.30 -3.43 -14.53
N PHE A 101 -6.16 -4.09 -13.38
CA PHE A 101 -7.03 -3.87 -12.22
C PHE A 101 -6.87 -2.45 -11.67
N ILE A 102 -5.63 -1.95 -11.54
CA ILE A 102 -5.34 -0.58 -11.12
C ILE A 102 -5.97 0.41 -12.10
N ARG A 103 -5.78 0.19 -13.39
CA ARG A 103 -6.36 1.04 -14.44
C ARG A 103 -7.89 1.08 -14.38
N MET A 104 -8.54 -0.05 -14.17
CA MET A 104 -10.01 -0.08 -14.01
C MET A 104 -10.48 0.75 -12.82
N ILE A 105 -9.76 0.73 -11.69
CA ILE A 105 -10.06 1.59 -10.55
C ILE A 105 -9.86 3.06 -10.93
N HIS A 106 -8.73 3.40 -11.56
CA HIS A 106 -8.44 4.76 -12.01
C HIS A 106 -9.55 5.30 -12.91
N ASP A 107 -9.92 4.55 -13.95
CA ASP A 107 -10.97 4.94 -14.87
C ASP A 107 -12.32 5.12 -14.14
N ARG A 108 -12.63 4.23 -13.20
CA ARG A 108 -13.89 4.29 -12.44
C ARG A 108 -13.98 5.51 -11.54
N ILE A 109 -12.94 5.82 -10.78
CA ILE A 109 -12.96 7.00 -9.90
C ILE A 109 -13.03 8.30 -10.70
N ARG A 110 -12.33 8.37 -11.86
CA ARG A 110 -12.34 9.52 -12.76
C ARG A 110 -13.69 9.74 -13.46
N GLN A 111 -14.44 8.67 -13.75
CA GLN A 111 -15.81 8.78 -14.23
C GLN A 111 -16.75 9.44 -13.21
N ILE A 112 -16.54 9.18 -11.91
CA ILE A 112 -17.37 9.72 -10.83
C ILE A 112 -16.90 11.12 -10.44
N LYS A 113 -15.58 11.31 -10.31
CA LYS A 113 -14.95 12.55 -9.93
C LYS A 113 -13.69 12.80 -10.76
N PRO A 114 -13.74 13.71 -11.76
CA PRO A 114 -12.65 13.91 -12.72
C PRO A 114 -11.28 14.27 -12.11
N ASP A 115 -11.27 14.87 -10.93
CA ASP A 115 -10.08 15.27 -10.17
C ASP A 115 -9.71 14.29 -9.06
N ALA A 116 -10.33 13.11 -9.00
CA ALA A 116 -10.01 12.09 -8.02
C ALA A 116 -8.55 11.61 -8.15
N LEU A 117 -7.92 11.27 -7.04
CA LEU A 117 -6.53 10.84 -6.97
C LEU A 117 -6.43 9.33 -6.71
N LEU A 118 -5.62 8.63 -7.50
CA LEU A 118 -5.24 7.25 -7.23
C LEU A 118 -3.75 7.16 -6.88
N LEU A 119 -3.48 6.88 -5.62
CA LEU A 119 -2.14 6.78 -5.05
C LEU A 119 -1.78 5.31 -4.82
N GLY A 120 -0.56 4.90 -5.18
CA GLY A 120 -0.07 3.55 -4.91
C GLY A 120 0.92 3.48 -3.76
N GLU A 121 0.85 2.41 -2.97
CA GLU A 121 1.95 2.04 -2.09
C GLU A 121 3.00 1.32 -2.90
N VAL A 122 4.13 1.99 -3.14
CA VAL A 122 5.32 1.44 -3.80
C VAL A 122 6.54 1.88 -2.99
N TRP A 123 7.34 0.91 -2.53
CA TRP A 123 8.43 1.18 -1.60
C TRP A 123 9.71 1.68 -2.25
N GLU A 124 9.90 1.40 -3.54
CA GLU A 124 11.09 1.78 -4.29
C GLU A 124 10.77 2.81 -5.38
N ASP A 125 11.70 3.08 -6.28
CA ASP A 125 11.47 3.93 -7.45
C ASP A 125 10.39 3.30 -8.36
N ALA A 126 9.23 3.95 -8.40
CA ALA A 126 8.07 3.47 -9.13
C ALA A 126 8.16 3.68 -10.66
N SER A 127 9.10 4.48 -11.15
CA SER A 127 9.26 4.78 -12.58
C SER A 127 9.74 3.57 -13.40
N ASN A 128 10.48 2.67 -12.75
CA ASN A 128 11.06 1.49 -13.39
C ASN A 128 10.91 0.20 -12.58
N LYS A 129 9.93 0.18 -11.68
CA LYS A 129 9.68 -0.93 -10.77
C LYS A 129 9.49 -2.26 -11.52
N MET A 130 10.22 -3.27 -11.07
CA MET A 130 10.01 -4.66 -11.45
C MET A 130 9.28 -5.39 -10.33
N ALA A 131 8.13 -5.98 -10.63
CA ALA A 131 7.40 -6.83 -9.70
C ALA A 131 6.90 -8.08 -10.44
N TYR A 132 7.07 -9.26 -9.83
CA TYR A 132 6.64 -10.54 -10.40
C TYR A 132 7.15 -10.79 -11.83
N GLY A 133 8.40 -10.38 -12.11
CA GLY A 133 9.05 -10.56 -13.43
C GLY A 133 8.52 -9.63 -14.53
N LYS A 134 7.69 -8.65 -14.18
CA LYS A 134 7.16 -7.65 -15.13
C LYS A 134 7.57 -6.25 -14.71
N ARG A 135 7.92 -5.40 -15.72
CA ARG A 135 8.08 -3.98 -15.49
C ARG A 135 6.69 -3.35 -15.31
N ARG A 136 6.50 -2.67 -14.18
CA ARG A 136 5.25 -2.00 -13.87
C ARG A 136 5.11 -0.70 -14.67
N ARG A 137 3.90 -0.34 -15.00
CA ARG A 137 3.59 0.79 -15.88
C ARG A 137 2.91 1.95 -15.15
N TYR A 138 3.06 2.02 -13.84
CA TYR A 138 2.35 2.92 -12.93
C TYR A 138 2.09 4.33 -13.48
N PHE A 139 3.11 4.96 -14.09
CA PHE A 139 3.00 6.32 -14.59
C PHE A 139 2.79 6.42 -16.11
N VAL A 140 3.08 5.35 -16.85
CA VAL A 140 3.03 5.36 -18.33
C VAL A 140 1.68 4.89 -18.84
N GLY A 141 0.97 4.07 -18.07
CA GLY A 141 -0.28 3.43 -18.46
C GLY A 141 -1.54 4.11 -17.95
N ALA A 142 -1.46 5.29 -17.35
CA ALA A 142 -2.57 5.93 -16.63
C ALA A 142 -3.15 5.02 -15.52
N GLU A 143 -2.27 4.37 -14.77
CA GLU A 143 -2.64 3.47 -13.68
C GLU A 143 -2.66 4.21 -12.35
N LEU A 144 -1.58 4.96 -12.02
CA LEU A 144 -1.47 5.74 -10.80
C LEU A 144 -1.19 7.21 -11.10
N ASP A 145 -1.84 8.08 -10.36
CA ASP A 145 -1.53 9.52 -10.38
C ASP A 145 -0.27 9.82 -9.55
N SER A 146 0.01 9.00 -8.53
CA SER A 146 1.09 9.22 -7.58
C SER A 146 1.42 7.97 -6.78
N VAL A 147 2.46 8.07 -5.95
CA VAL A 147 2.89 7.02 -5.01
C VAL A 147 3.26 7.61 -3.65
N MET A 148 3.31 6.74 -2.64
CA MET A 148 3.93 7.05 -1.36
C MET A 148 5.45 7.15 -1.56
N ASN A 149 6.03 8.33 -1.30
CA ASN A 149 7.42 8.62 -1.65
C ASN A 149 8.41 8.07 -0.59
N TYR A 150 8.49 6.76 -0.47
CA TYR A 150 9.43 6.08 0.43
C TYR A 150 10.91 6.34 0.09
N PRO A 151 11.33 6.44 -1.19
CA PRO A 151 12.70 6.80 -1.51
C PRO A 151 13.11 8.16 -0.92
N PHE A 152 12.23 9.17 -1.00
CA PHE A 152 12.48 10.49 -0.40
C PHE A 152 12.56 10.42 1.13
N ARG A 153 11.64 9.68 1.77
CA ARG A 153 11.69 9.41 3.21
C ARG A 153 13.02 8.81 3.63
N THR A 154 13.47 7.79 2.91
CA THR A 154 14.73 7.10 3.20
C THR A 154 15.92 8.04 3.06
N ALA A 155 15.96 8.85 2.01
CA ALA A 155 17.01 9.85 1.82
C ALA A 155 17.06 10.87 2.97
N ILE A 156 15.90 11.37 3.43
CA ILE A 156 15.83 12.28 4.59
C ILE A 156 16.39 11.60 5.84
N LEU A 157 15.94 10.39 6.15
CA LEU A 157 16.38 9.67 7.34
C LEU A 157 17.88 9.40 7.33
N ASN A 158 18.41 8.94 6.22
CA ASN A 158 19.84 8.65 6.08
C ASN A 158 20.68 9.93 6.23
N PHE A 159 20.26 11.01 5.60
CA PHE A 159 20.94 12.30 5.72
C PHE A 159 20.90 12.83 7.16
N MET A 160 19.74 12.81 7.81
CA MET A 160 19.59 13.28 9.20
C MET A 160 20.38 12.44 10.20
N ARG A 161 20.60 11.16 9.90
CA ARG A 161 21.44 10.25 10.71
C ARG A 161 22.93 10.44 10.45
N GLY A 162 23.30 11.12 9.37
CA GLY A 162 24.69 11.26 8.91
C GLY A 162 25.23 10.01 8.21
N TRP A 163 24.35 9.13 7.73
CA TRP A 163 24.72 7.96 6.93
C TRP A 163 24.99 8.32 5.48
N ASP A 164 24.19 9.23 4.93
CA ASP A 164 24.36 9.79 3.60
C ASP A 164 24.94 11.20 3.66
N SER A 165 25.83 11.51 2.74
CA SER A 165 26.31 12.88 2.51
C SER A 165 25.23 13.74 1.83
N GLY A 166 25.40 15.07 1.88
CA GLY A 166 24.53 15.98 1.12
C GLY A 166 24.52 15.71 -0.38
N ARG A 167 25.58 15.11 -0.94
CA ARG A 167 25.62 14.69 -2.35
C ARG A 167 24.71 13.50 -2.60
N GLU A 168 24.73 12.50 -1.75
CA GLU A 168 23.87 11.31 -1.86
C GLU A 168 22.41 11.67 -1.70
N PHE A 169 22.08 12.48 -0.69
CA PHE A 169 20.73 13.02 -0.51
C PHE A 169 20.25 13.75 -1.78
N ARG A 170 21.05 14.70 -2.29
CA ARG A 170 20.72 15.43 -3.51
C ARG A 170 20.52 14.49 -4.70
N ASN A 171 21.39 13.50 -4.87
CA ASN A 171 21.28 12.56 -6.00
C ASN A 171 19.96 11.78 -5.94
N THR A 172 19.56 11.30 -4.77
CA THR A 172 18.26 10.61 -4.60
C THR A 172 17.08 11.53 -4.91
N VAL A 173 17.09 12.78 -4.39
CA VAL A 173 16.02 13.74 -4.67
C VAL A 173 15.95 14.06 -6.16
N MET A 174 17.10 14.31 -6.80
CA MET A 174 17.14 14.61 -8.23
C MET A 174 16.73 13.42 -9.09
N SER A 175 17.07 12.18 -8.71
CA SER A 175 16.62 11.00 -9.45
C SER A 175 15.09 10.87 -9.44
N ILE A 176 14.42 11.20 -8.33
CA ILE A 176 12.95 11.23 -8.28
C ILE A 176 12.40 12.28 -9.24
N VAL A 177 12.95 13.50 -9.20
CA VAL A 177 12.51 14.61 -10.07
C VAL A 177 12.75 14.32 -11.55
N GLU A 178 13.84 13.65 -11.89
CA GLU A 178 14.22 13.30 -13.27
C GLU A 178 13.47 12.08 -13.82
N ASN A 179 13.18 11.09 -12.96
CA ASN A 179 12.56 9.84 -13.37
C ASN A 179 11.03 9.89 -13.39
N TYR A 180 10.42 10.73 -12.56
CA TYR A 180 8.97 10.81 -12.46
C TYR A 180 8.42 11.91 -13.37
N PRO A 181 7.27 11.68 -14.03
CA PRO A 181 6.58 12.77 -14.73
C PRO A 181 6.30 13.96 -13.79
N PRO A 182 6.41 15.22 -14.27
CA PRO A 182 6.23 16.40 -13.42
C PRO A 182 4.90 16.42 -12.64
N GLN A 183 3.82 15.95 -13.25
CA GLN A 183 2.51 15.83 -12.59
C GLN A 183 2.54 14.84 -11.43
N VAL A 184 3.27 13.73 -11.56
CA VAL A 184 3.43 12.73 -10.49
C VAL A 184 4.26 13.31 -9.34
N VAL A 185 5.37 14.01 -9.66
CA VAL A 185 6.20 14.69 -8.65
C VAL A 185 5.35 15.67 -7.83
N SER A 186 4.47 16.43 -8.49
CA SER A 186 3.60 17.41 -7.85
C SER A 186 2.53 16.78 -6.94
N CYS A 187 2.17 15.53 -7.17
CA CYS A 187 1.16 14.79 -6.40
C CYS A 187 1.76 13.77 -5.43
N ASN A 188 3.10 13.60 -5.39
CA ASN A 188 3.72 12.60 -4.54
C ASN A 188 3.36 12.80 -3.07
N MET A 189 2.99 11.70 -2.42
CA MET A 189 2.78 11.70 -0.98
C MET A 189 4.13 11.64 -0.27
N ASN A 190 4.69 12.81 0.04
CA ASN A 190 5.88 12.91 0.87
C ASN A 190 5.53 12.62 2.32
N LEU A 191 6.31 11.72 2.94
CA LEU A 191 6.01 11.22 4.27
C LEU A 191 7.29 11.04 5.08
N LEU A 192 7.20 11.17 6.39
CA LEU A 192 8.28 10.84 7.32
C LEU A 192 8.01 9.54 8.10
N GLY A 193 6.76 9.11 8.15
CA GLY A 193 6.36 7.86 8.81
C GLY A 193 4.98 7.41 8.40
N THR A 194 4.73 6.10 8.52
CA THR A 194 3.45 5.44 8.29
C THR A 194 3.20 4.41 9.39
N HIS A 195 2.05 3.74 9.34
CA HIS A 195 1.75 2.61 10.23
C HIS A 195 2.70 1.40 10.04
N ASP A 196 3.35 1.29 8.86
CA ASP A 196 4.29 0.21 8.52
C ASP A 196 5.74 0.53 8.86
N THR A 197 6.02 1.73 9.35
CA THR A 197 7.39 2.17 9.64
C THR A 197 7.56 2.47 11.12
N PRO A 198 8.80 2.40 11.66
CA PRO A 198 9.09 2.87 13.01
C PRO A 198 8.67 4.32 13.20
N ARG A 199 8.23 4.66 14.41
CA ARG A 199 7.93 6.04 14.80
C ARG A 199 9.07 6.96 14.43
N ILE A 200 8.76 8.13 13.86
CA ILE A 200 9.79 9.03 13.32
C ILE A 200 10.87 9.42 14.31
N LEU A 201 10.53 9.71 15.55
CA LEU A 201 11.53 10.02 16.57
C LEU A 201 12.47 8.85 16.83
N THR A 202 11.96 7.62 16.84
CA THR A 202 12.79 6.42 16.93
C THR A 202 13.62 6.26 15.66
N ALA A 203 13.01 6.36 14.50
CA ALA A 203 13.68 6.21 13.22
C ALA A 203 14.85 7.18 13.00
N LEU A 204 14.84 8.34 13.62
CA LEU A 204 15.91 9.34 13.48
C LEU A 204 17.17 9.07 14.34
N VAL A 205 17.09 8.22 15.37
CA VAL A 205 18.19 8.04 16.35
C VAL A 205 18.46 6.59 16.74
N ASP A 206 17.58 5.67 16.36
CA ASP A 206 17.68 4.27 16.74
C ASP A 206 17.46 3.36 15.52
N ASP A 207 18.36 2.44 15.31
CA ASP A 207 18.36 1.41 14.25
C ASP A 207 18.19 0.01 14.82
N PHE A 208 17.71 -0.10 16.04
CA PHE A 208 17.52 -1.37 16.72
C PHE A 208 16.63 -2.32 15.88
N ASP A 209 17.22 -3.46 15.54
CA ASP A 209 16.59 -4.52 14.75
C ASP A 209 16.22 -5.74 15.62
N GLY A 210 15.29 -5.54 16.52
CA GLY A 210 14.72 -6.60 17.36
C GLY A 210 13.35 -7.06 16.86
N SER A 211 12.78 -8.05 17.55
CA SER A 211 11.43 -8.51 17.33
C SER A 211 10.38 -7.38 17.47
N ARG A 212 9.17 -7.59 16.97
CA ARG A 212 8.06 -6.65 17.12
C ARG A 212 7.77 -6.33 18.60
N GLU A 213 7.85 -7.33 19.45
CA GLU A 213 7.62 -7.18 20.90
C GLU A 213 8.71 -6.35 21.56
N GLU A 214 9.98 -6.62 21.27
CA GLU A 214 11.11 -5.84 21.77
C GLU A 214 11.02 -4.38 21.29
N LYS A 215 10.70 -4.16 20.01
CA LYS A 215 10.47 -2.82 19.45
C LYS A 215 9.34 -2.08 20.15
N ALA A 216 8.25 -2.76 20.52
CA ALA A 216 7.10 -2.16 21.21
C ALA A 216 7.45 -1.69 22.64
N HIS A 217 8.36 -2.35 23.31
CA HIS A 217 8.78 -2.01 24.68
C HIS A 217 10.00 -1.06 24.75
N ARG A 218 10.66 -0.85 23.61
CA ARG A 218 11.83 0.03 23.57
C ARG A 218 11.45 1.49 23.87
N ARG A 219 12.29 2.15 24.66
CA ARG A 219 12.16 3.57 24.98
C ARG A 219 13.46 4.30 24.64
N LEU A 220 13.31 5.48 24.05
CA LEU A 220 14.47 6.36 23.82
C LEU A 220 14.91 6.97 25.15
N SER A 221 16.22 7.08 25.36
CA SER A 221 16.79 7.85 26.44
C SER A 221 16.47 9.35 26.26
N ARG A 222 16.64 10.14 27.34
CA ARG A 222 16.40 11.59 27.27
C ARG A 222 17.28 12.25 26.19
N ASN A 223 18.55 11.90 26.13
CA ASN A 223 19.48 12.44 25.13
C ASN A 223 19.07 12.06 23.70
N GLN A 224 18.72 10.77 23.46
CA GLN A 224 18.20 10.35 22.16
C GLN A 224 16.94 11.11 21.76
N MET A 225 16.04 11.38 22.70
CA MET A 225 14.80 12.13 22.43
C MET A 225 15.09 13.59 22.07
N GLU A 226 16.05 14.23 22.70
CA GLU A 226 16.49 15.59 22.37
C GLU A 226 17.07 15.63 20.94
N VAL A 227 18.03 14.76 20.65
CA VAL A 227 18.62 14.65 19.29
C VAL A 227 17.56 14.30 18.23
N ALA A 228 16.60 13.42 18.54
CA ALA A 228 15.55 13.08 17.60
C ALA A 228 14.63 14.27 17.26
N ARG A 229 14.33 15.11 18.26
CA ARG A 229 13.54 16.33 18.07
C ARG A 229 14.26 17.36 17.20
N ASP A 230 15.54 17.59 17.45
CA ASP A 230 16.35 18.50 16.65
C ASP A 230 16.43 18.04 15.19
N ARG A 231 16.68 16.74 14.97
CA ARG A 231 16.68 16.15 13.62
C ARG A 231 15.32 16.24 12.94
N LEU A 232 14.22 16.04 13.69
CA LEU A 232 12.86 16.16 13.13
C LEU A 232 12.55 17.60 12.73
N GLN A 233 12.95 18.60 13.53
CA GLN A 233 12.81 19.99 13.16
C GLN A 233 13.55 20.33 11.87
N MET A 234 14.79 19.86 11.72
CA MET A 234 15.55 20.04 10.48
C MET A 234 14.92 19.33 9.28
N ALA A 235 14.35 18.14 9.48
CA ALA A 235 13.70 17.37 8.41
C ALA A 235 12.37 17.95 7.94
N ALA A 236 11.74 18.83 8.75
CA ALA A 236 10.47 19.47 8.42
C ALA A 236 10.63 20.76 7.60
N PHE A 237 11.84 21.28 7.48
CA PHE A 237 12.20 22.45 6.66
C PHE A 237 12.78 22.04 5.31
#